data_84c83764d67b7285593f9615bbf5d97b
#
_entry.id   84c83764d67b7285593f9615bbf5d97b
#
_cell.length_a   1.000
_cell.length_b   1.000
_cell.length_c   1.000
_cell.angle_alpha   90.00
_cell.angle_beta   90.00
_cell.angle_gamma   90.00
#
_symmetry.space_group_name_H-M   'P 1'
#
loop_
_entity.id
_entity.type
_entity.pdbx_description
1 polymer ?
#
loop_
_entity_poly.entity_id
_entity_poly.type
_entity_poly.pdbx_seq_one_letter_code
_entity_poly.pdbx_strand_id
1 'polypeptide(L)'
;YDEILYLDFDAIPVTKESFFDAWDLSKGICVLDNNNKIKKYNLNTSQKSTRSPSAKYYNCQAMLINKGLDPNNDVINTGIIGARKEDIIKLDFFGDFKDTIDLMTKLINVDDGLYPPNIRKTFRYDNETIFSYKTNMNNVSIQWLNNKWHYFFDTQFFIPKETKIVHTINKDFDMVWRYCEKHNL
;
A
#
# COMPACT_ATOMS: atom_id res chain seq x y z
N TYR A 1 -10.15 -21.37 3.31
CA TYR A 1 -8.73 -21.12 3.58
C TYR A 1 -8.63 -20.13 4.73
N ASP A 2 -7.68 -20.38 5.64
CA ASP A 2 -7.44 -19.52 6.81
C ASP A 2 -6.40 -18.45 6.52
N GLU A 3 -5.57 -18.68 5.51
CA GLU A 3 -4.52 -17.77 5.04
C GLU A 3 -4.65 -17.53 3.54
N ILE A 4 -4.38 -16.31 3.10
CA ILE A 4 -4.41 -15.92 1.71
C ILE A 4 -3.15 -15.11 1.34
N LEU A 5 -2.75 -15.23 0.07
CA LEU A 5 -1.85 -14.31 -0.59
C LEU A 5 -2.62 -13.71 -1.77
N TYR A 6 -2.94 -12.42 -1.66
CA TYR A 6 -3.50 -11.64 -2.76
C TYR A 6 -2.36 -11.02 -3.57
N LEU A 7 -2.46 -11.09 -4.87
CA LEU A 7 -1.56 -10.46 -5.82
C LEU A 7 -2.36 -9.63 -6.81
N ASP A 8 -1.95 -8.39 -7.05
CA ASP A 8 -2.42 -7.64 -8.21
C ASP A 8 -2.02 -8.40 -9.49
N PHE A 9 -2.75 -8.19 -10.57
CA PHE A 9 -2.51 -8.90 -11.84
C PHE A 9 -1.12 -8.62 -12.45
N ASP A 10 -0.44 -7.58 -11.99
CA ASP A 10 0.91 -7.18 -12.39
C ASP A 10 1.96 -7.47 -11.30
N ALA A 11 1.58 -8.21 -10.26
CA ALA A 11 2.50 -8.77 -9.26
C ALA A 11 2.77 -10.24 -9.57
N ILE A 12 3.98 -10.56 -10.05
CA ILE A 12 4.36 -11.85 -10.63
C ILE A 12 5.35 -12.56 -9.70
N PRO A 13 5.02 -13.75 -9.15
CA PRO A 13 5.98 -14.58 -8.45
C PRO A 13 7.10 -15.05 -9.39
N VAL A 14 8.35 -14.84 -8.99
CA VAL A 14 9.57 -15.26 -9.71
C VAL A 14 10.43 -16.16 -8.84
N THR A 15 9.79 -17.01 -8.06
CA THR A 15 10.42 -17.94 -7.12
C THR A 15 9.59 -19.22 -6.96
N LYS A 16 10.23 -20.30 -6.54
CA LYS A 16 9.55 -21.53 -6.09
C LYS A 16 9.37 -21.59 -4.57
N GLU A 17 9.88 -20.59 -3.86
CA GLU A 17 9.73 -20.48 -2.41
C GLU A 17 8.30 -20.09 -2.04
N SER A 18 7.72 -20.79 -1.07
CA SER A 18 6.38 -20.51 -0.59
C SER A 18 6.37 -19.22 0.24
N PHE A 19 5.42 -18.34 -0.04
CA PHE A 19 5.17 -17.15 0.78
C PHE A 19 4.80 -17.53 2.22
N PHE A 20 3.98 -18.55 2.38
CA PHE A 20 3.47 -19.00 3.68
C PHE A 20 4.54 -19.70 4.54
N ASP A 21 5.62 -20.21 3.93
CA ASP A 21 6.77 -20.73 4.66
C ASP A 21 7.71 -19.61 5.12
N ALA A 22 7.73 -18.49 4.40
CA ALA A 22 8.60 -17.36 4.68
C ALA A 22 8.01 -16.34 5.65
N TRP A 23 6.68 -16.26 5.73
CA TRP A 23 5.97 -15.24 6.52
C TRP A 23 4.97 -15.88 7.48
N ASP A 24 5.16 -15.59 8.77
CA ASP A 24 4.22 -15.98 9.84
C ASP A 24 3.04 -14.99 9.89
N LEU A 25 1.96 -15.33 9.21
CA LEU A 25 0.78 -14.45 9.10
C LEU A 25 0.03 -14.28 10.43
N SER A 26 0.36 -15.05 11.48
CA SER A 26 -0.20 -14.83 12.81
C SER A 26 0.23 -13.49 13.44
N LYS A 27 1.27 -12.86 12.90
CA LYS A 27 1.80 -11.57 13.39
C LYS A 27 1.11 -10.36 12.77
N GLY A 28 0.20 -10.55 11.82
CA GLY A 28 -0.56 -9.50 11.16
C GLY A 28 -0.46 -9.52 9.64
N ILE A 29 -1.12 -8.58 8.98
CA ILE A 29 -1.17 -8.47 7.54
C ILE A 29 0.21 -8.08 6.97
N CYS A 30 0.71 -8.85 6.01
CA CYS A 30 1.94 -8.58 5.29
C CYS A 30 1.66 -7.67 4.09
N VAL A 31 2.24 -6.47 4.10
CA VAL A 31 2.14 -5.48 3.02
C VAL A 31 3.43 -4.68 2.90
N LEU A 32 3.61 -3.95 1.81
CA LEU A 32 4.76 -3.06 1.65
C LEU A 32 4.46 -1.66 2.19
N ASP A 33 5.38 -1.13 3.02
CA ASP A 33 5.43 0.32 3.29
C ASP A 33 6.01 1.04 2.07
N ASN A 34 5.16 1.69 1.33
CA ASN A 34 5.54 2.45 0.14
C ASN A 34 6.30 3.73 0.50
N ASN A 35 6.40 4.09 1.77
CA ASN A 35 6.97 5.38 2.09
C ASN A 35 7.51 5.65 3.50
N ASN A 36 8.55 4.97 3.88
CA ASN A 36 9.38 5.37 5.03
C ASN A 36 9.96 6.80 4.91
N LYS A 37 9.86 7.44 3.75
CA LYS A 37 10.47 8.74 3.48
C LYS A 37 9.51 9.90 3.74
N ILE A 38 8.20 9.73 3.59
CA ILE A 38 7.22 10.82 3.75
C ILE A 38 7.12 11.27 5.22
N LYS A 39 7.19 10.38 6.17
CA LYS A 39 7.25 10.74 7.60
C LYS A 39 8.36 11.73 7.95
N LYS A 40 9.35 11.89 7.06
CA LYS A 40 10.49 12.81 7.20
C LYS A 40 10.33 14.10 6.40
N TYR A 41 9.31 14.24 5.55
CA TYR A 41 9.09 15.46 4.79
C TYR A 41 8.36 16.49 5.62
N ASN A 42 8.92 17.70 5.66
CA ASN A 42 8.13 18.87 6.04
C ASN A 42 7.19 19.25 4.88
N LEU A 43 6.15 20.02 5.19
CA LEU A 43 5.17 20.48 4.21
C LEU A 43 5.80 21.15 2.97
N ASN A 44 6.95 21.80 3.12
CA ASN A 44 7.62 22.52 2.03
C ASN A 44 8.27 21.59 0.99
N THR A 45 8.72 20.41 1.39
CA THR A 45 9.28 19.41 0.47
C THR A 45 8.21 18.57 -0.22
N SER A 46 7.07 18.35 0.42
CA SER A 46 5.95 17.61 -0.16
C SER A 46 5.23 18.39 -1.27
N GLN A 47 5.36 19.72 -1.30
CA GLN A 47 4.77 20.56 -2.36
C GLN A 47 5.29 20.22 -3.76
N LYS A 48 6.45 19.58 -3.88
CA LYS A 48 7.04 19.22 -5.18
C LYS A 48 6.59 17.86 -5.69
N SER A 49 6.03 17.01 -4.87
CA SER A 49 5.59 15.68 -5.25
C SER A 49 4.06 15.58 -5.16
N THR A 50 3.41 15.89 -6.27
CA THR A 50 1.95 15.67 -6.42
C THR A 50 1.61 14.20 -6.63
N ARG A 51 2.60 13.31 -6.62
CA ARG A 51 2.39 11.90 -6.90
C ARG A 51 2.17 11.09 -5.65
N SER A 52 1.30 10.19 -5.88
CA SER A 52 0.77 9.07 -5.18
C SER A 52 1.11 8.89 -3.69
N PRO A 53 2.36 8.66 -3.25
CA PRO A 53 2.58 8.35 -1.83
C PRO A 53 2.28 9.52 -0.90
N SER A 54 2.63 10.75 -1.29
CA SER A 54 2.37 11.93 -0.46
C SER A 54 0.88 12.22 -0.35
N ALA A 55 0.15 12.12 -1.46
CA ALA A 55 -1.29 12.29 -1.46
C ALA A 55 -1.99 11.24 -0.57
N LYS A 56 -1.59 9.98 -0.68
CA LYS A 56 -2.11 8.89 0.15
C LYS A 56 -1.89 9.14 1.64
N TYR A 57 -0.68 9.55 2.01
CA TYR A 57 -0.35 9.88 3.40
C TYR A 57 -1.27 10.96 3.96
N TYR A 58 -1.38 12.10 3.26
CA TYR A 58 -2.19 13.23 3.74
C TYR A 58 -3.69 12.94 3.71
N ASN A 59 -4.16 12.17 2.74
CA ASN A 59 -5.56 11.76 2.68
C ASN A 59 -5.93 10.87 3.86
N CYS A 60 -5.11 9.88 4.17
CA CYS A 60 -5.29 9.03 5.34
C CYS A 60 -5.21 9.86 6.64
N GLN A 61 -4.21 10.74 6.76
CA GLN A 61 -4.03 11.64 7.90
C GLN A 61 -5.29 12.47 8.16
N ALA A 62 -5.86 13.09 7.12
CA ALA A 62 -7.05 13.91 7.28
C ALA A 62 -8.28 13.10 7.70
N MET A 63 -8.42 11.88 7.18
CA MET A 63 -9.50 10.99 7.61
C MET A 63 -9.36 10.61 9.08
N LEU A 64 -8.14 10.29 9.54
CA LEU A 64 -7.85 9.97 10.93
C LEU A 64 -8.12 11.16 11.86
N ILE A 65 -7.64 12.36 11.52
CA ILE A 65 -7.90 13.60 12.28
C ILE A 65 -9.39 13.86 12.41
N ASN A 66 -10.15 13.71 11.31
CA ASN A 66 -11.59 13.91 11.33
C ASN A 66 -12.31 12.96 12.30
N LYS A 67 -11.75 11.79 12.53
CA LYS A 67 -12.27 10.80 13.50
C LYS A 67 -11.68 10.96 14.90
N GLY A 68 -10.81 11.95 15.14
CA GLY A 68 -10.14 12.16 16.42
C GLY A 68 -9.08 11.09 16.75
N LEU A 69 -8.54 10.43 15.73
CA LEU A 69 -7.52 9.39 15.86
C LEU A 69 -6.11 9.97 15.65
N ASP A 70 -5.09 9.18 16.03
CA ASP A 70 -3.70 9.55 15.78
C ASP A 70 -3.48 9.74 14.26
N PRO A 71 -3.03 10.93 13.84
CA PRO A 71 -2.80 11.24 12.44
C PRO A 71 -1.59 10.51 11.83
N ASN A 72 -0.73 9.92 12.64
CA ASN A 72 0.39 9.12 12.13
C ASN A 72 -0.13 7.90 11.39
N ASN A 73 0.36 7.71 10.19
CA ASN A 73 -0.05 6.58 9.36
C ASN A 73 1.10 6.15 8.46
N ASP A 74 0.96 4.96 7.89
CA ASP A 74 1.85 4.42 6.89
C ASP A 74 1.19 4.47 5.52
N VAL A 75 2.00 4.54 4.47
CA VAL A 75 1.49 4.47 3.10
C VAL A 75 1.64 3.03 2.62
N ILE A 76 0.58 2.29 2.76
CA ILE A 76 0.53 0.87 2.39
C ILE A 76 0.40 0.74 0.87
N ASN A 77 1.19 -0.14 0.27
CA ASN A 77 0.94 -0.62 -1.08
C ASN A 77 0.18 -1.94 -1.01
N THR A 78 -0.94 -2.03 -1.73
CA THR A 78 -1.86 -3.16 -1.72
C THR A 78 -1.66 -4.14 -2.87
N GLY A 79 -0.61 -3.99 -3.67
CA GLY A 79 -0.35 -4.91 -4.80
C GLY A 79 0.01 -6.34 -4.37
N ILE A 80 0.48 -6.51 -3.14
CA ILE A 80 0.75 -7.82 -2.53
C ILE A 80 0.26 -7.76 -1.09
N ILE A 81 -0.66 -8.68 -0.72
CA ILE A 81 -1.23 -8.76 0.62
C ILE A 81 -1.21 -10.21 1.08
N GLY A 82 -0.41 -10.51 2.11
CA GLY A 82 -0.51 -11.76 2.85
C GLY A 82 -1.33 -11.56 4.11
N ALA A 83 -2.37 -12.35 4.35
CA ALA A 83 -3.23 -12.14 5.51
C ALA A 83 -3.93 -13.42 5.97
N ARG A 84 -4.29 -13.47 7.25
CA ARG A 84 -5.22 -14.45 7.79
C ARG A 84 -6.66 -13.94 7.63
N LYS A 85 -7.59 -14.87 7.53
CA LYS A 85 -9.02 -14.59 7.45
C LYS A 85 -9.49 -13.65 8.57
N GLU A 86 -9.03 -13.89 9.80
CA GLU A 86 -9.40 -13.07 10.97
C GLU A 86 -8.91 -11.61 10.85
N ASP A 87 -7.73 -11.39 10.28
CA ASP A 87 -7.21 -10.04 10.05
C ASP A 87 -7.99 -9.30 8.95
N ILE A 88 -8.41 -10.01 7.91
CA ILE A 88 -9.29 -9.45 6.87
C ILE A 88 -10.65 -9.06 7.45
N ILE A 89 -11.23 -9.92 8.30
CA ILE A 89 -12.49 -9.61 9.00
C ILE A 89 -12.30 -8.39 9.90
N LYS A 90 -11.19 -8.33 10.66
CA LYS A 90 -10.88 -7.21 11.54
C LYS A 90 -10.62 -5.92 10.77
N LEU A 91 -9.94 -6.00 9.61
CA LEU A 91 -9.69 -4.85 8.73
C LEU A 91 -11.01 -4.20 8.30
N ASP A 92 -12.05 -5.00 8.07
CA ASP A 92 -13.39 -4.54 7.69
C ASP A 92 -13.35 -3.53 6.55
N PHE A 93 -12.61 -3.85 5.49
CA PHE A 93 -12.32 -2.91 4.38
C PHE A 93 -13.59 -2.34 3.75
N PHE A 94 -14.63 -3.17 3.60
CA PHE A 94 -15.90 -2.78 3.01
C PHE A 94 -16.96 -2.36 4.03
N GLY A 95 -16.70 -2.54 5.33
CA GLY A 95 -17.56 -2.04 6.39
C GLY A 95 -17.62 -0.52 6.35
N ASP A 96 -18.79 0.03 6.49
CA ASP A 96 -19.04 1.48 6.40
C ASP A 96 -18.43 2.13 5.13
N PHE A 97 -18.35 1.36 4.03
CA PHE A 97 -17.70 1.80 2.79
C PHE A 97 -18.31 3.10 2.28
N LYS A 98 -19.66 3.21 2.33
CA LYS A 98 -20.35 4.43 1.95
C LYS A 98 -19.93 5.61 2.81
N ASP A 99 -19.89 5.45 4.13
CA ASP A 99 -19.50 6.52 5.06
C ASP A 99 -18.03 6.91 4.87
N THR A 100 -17.18 5.95 4.57
CA THR A 100 -15.78 6.20 4.24
C THR A 100 -15.64 7.05 2.98
N ILE A 101 -16.38 6.72 1.92
CA ILE A 101 -16.42 7.49 0.68
C ILE A 101 -17.03 8.89 0.89
N ASP A 102 -18.09 8.99 1.66
CA ASP A 102 -18.73 10.27 2.01
C ASP A 102 -17.77 11.17 2.81
N LEU A 103 -17.01 10.60 3.74
CA LEU A 103 -15.95 11.30 4.45
C LEU A 103 -14.86 11.81 3.50
N MET A 104 -14.33 10.95 2.61
CA MET A 104 -13.34 11.36 1.62
C MET A 104 -13.85 12.50 0.74
N THR A 105 -15.11 12.41 0.28
CA THR A 105 -15.75 13.43 -0.55
C THR A 105 -15.91 14.75 0.20
N LYS A 106 -16.28 14.69 1.47
CA LYS A 106 -16.38 15.86 2.34
C LYS A 106 -15.01 16.55 2.48
N LEU A 107 -13.98 15.79 2.78
CA LEU A 107 -12.63 16.31 3.02
C LEU A 107 -12.01 16.97 1.79
N ILE A 108 -12.34 16.54 0.58
CA ILE A 108 -11.91 17.20 -0.66
C ILE A 108 -12.35 18.68 -0.71
N ASN A 109 -13.50 18.98 -0.14
CA ASN A 109 -14.14 20.30 -0.22
C ASN A 109 -13.82 21.21 0.97
N VAL A 110 -13.13 20.71 2.00
CA VAL A 110 -12.78 21.51 3.17
C VAL A 110 -11.47 22.26 2.92
N ASP A 111 -11.48 23.57 3.13
CA ASP A 111 -10.29 24.41 3.09
C ASP A 111 -9.89 24.82 4.51
N ASP A 112 -9.28 23.93 5.23
CA ASP A 112 -8.87 24.09 6.63
C ASP A 112 -7.36 24.31 6.79
N GLY A 113 -6.62 24.42 5.68
CA GLY A 113 -5.17 24.54 5.69
C GLY A 113 -4.42 23.25 6.05
N LEU A 114 -5.13 22.15 6.27
CA LEU A 114 -4.54 20.86 6.61
C LEU A 114 -3.72 20.26 5.47
N TYR A 115 -4.11 20.57 4.24
CA TYR A 115 -3.44 20.10 3.03
C TYR A 115 -2.60 21.17 2.37
N PRO A 116 -1.43 20.82 1.87
CA PRO A 116 -0.81 21.64 0.83
C PRO A 116 -1.77 21.79 -0.36
N PRO A 117 -1.94 23.01 -0.92
CA PRO A 117 -2.98 23.28 -1.93
C PRO A 117 -2.93 22.37 -3.17
N ASN A 118 -1.73 21.90 -3.53
CA ASN A 118 -1.52 21.00 -4.65
C ASN A 118 -1.87 19.53 -4.33
N ILE A 119 -1.82 19.13 -3.07
CA ILE A 119 -2.17 17.75 -2.64
C ILE A 119 -3.68 17.60 -2.51
N ARG A 120 -4.36 18.61 -2.00
CA ARG A 120 -5.82 18.62 -1.90
C ARG A 120 -6.50 18.33 -3.23
N LYS A 121 -5.98 18.87 -4.34
CA LYS A 121 -6.49 18.63 -5.69
C LYS A 121 -6.30 17.19 -6.18
N THR A 122 -5.44 16.43 -5.54
CA THR A 122 -5.15 15.02 -5.88
C THR A 122 -5.88 14.03 -4.99
N PHE A 123 -6.72 14.51 -4.07
CA PHE A 123 -7.54 13.65 -3.23
C PHE A 123 -8.50 12.85 -4.13
N ARG A 124 -8.39 11.53 -4.11
CA ARG A 124 -9.20 10.62 -4.92
C ARG A 124 -9.51 9.36 -4.13
N TYR A 125 -10.50 8.62 -4.61
CA TYR A 125 -10.72 7.24 -4.16
C TYR A 125 -9.48 6.42 -4.47
N ASP A 126 -8.90 5.90 -3.42
CA ASP A 126 -7.65 5.17 -3.48
C ASP A 126 -7.74 4.02 -2.47
N ASN A 127 -7.73 2.79 -2.99
CA ASN A 127 -7.81 1.60 -2.17
C ASN A 127 -6.70 1.54 -1.11
N GLU A 128 -5.53 2.04 -1.42
CA GLU A 128 -4.40 2.06 -0.48
C GLU A 128 -4.63 3.08 0.65
N THR A 129 -5.21 4.25 0.34
CA THR A 129 -5.62 5.23 1.36
C THR A 129 -6.66 4.65 2.30
N ILE A 130 -7.70 3.99 1.74
CA ILE A 130 -8.75 3.35 2.53
C ILE A 130 -8.16 2.21 3.37
N PHE A 131 -7.26 1.41 2.80
CA PHE A 131 -6.60 0.32 3.52
C PHE A 131 -5.81 0.85 4.72
N SER A 132 -4.98 1.88 4.52
CA SER A 132 -4.21 2.52 5.59
C SER A 132 -5.13 3.11 6.66
N TYR A 133 -6.21 3.79 6.26
CA TYR A 133 -7.18 4.33 7.19
C TYR A 133 -7.87 3.25 8.02
N LYS A 134 -8.38 2.19 7.38
CA LYS A 134 -9.05 1.06 8.07
C LYS A 134 -8.10 0.29 8.99
N THR A 135 -6.84 0.13 8.58
CA THR A 135 -5.80 -0.50 9.40
C THR A 135 -5.61 0.26 10.71
N ASN A 136 -5.49 1.59 10.65
CA ASN A 136 -5.34 2.41 11.84
C ASN A 136 -6.63 2.46 12.67
N MET A 137 -7.78 2.67 12.03
CA MET A 137 -9.07 2.76 12.70
C MET A 137 -9.42 1.49 13.46
N ASN A 138 -9.14 0.32 12.89
CA ASN A 138 -9.46 -0.98 13.47
C ASN A 138 -8.29 -1.62 14.21
N ASN A 139 -7.18 -0.89 14.38
CA ASN A 139 -5.98 -1.36 15.07
C ASN A 139 -5.51 -2.74 14.59
N VAL A 140 -5.37 -2.89 13.28
CA VAL A 140 -4.91 -4.12 12.63
C VAL A 140 -3.39 -4.17 12.66
N SER A 141 -2.83 -5.31 13.06
CA SER A 141 -1.37 -5.52 13.06
C SER A 141 -0.83 -5.65 11.66
N ILE A 142 0.32 -5.03 11.39
CA ILE A 142 0.99 -5.03 10.09
C ILE A 142 2.41 -5.59 10.23
N GLN A 143 2.78 -6.40 9.26
CA GLN A 143 4.16 -6.82 8.98
C GLN A 143 4.61 -6.20 7.67
N TRP A 144 5.80 -5.62 7.65
CA TRP A 144 6.35 -4.97 6.47
C TRP A 144 7.12 -5.94 5.59
N LEU A 145 6.61 -6.14 4.37
CA LEU A 145 7.33 -6.88 3.35
C LEU A 145 8.66 -6.18 3.01
N ASN A 146 9.70 -6.94 2.85
CA ASN A 146 10.96 -6.42 2.33
C ASN A 146 10.96 -6.39 0.79
N ASN A 147 11.96 -5.70 0.21
CA ASN A 147 12.08 -5.55 -1.24
C ASN A 147 12.27 -6.86 -2.01
N LYS A 148 12.58 -7.98 -1.36
CA LYS A 148 12.65 -9.28 -2.04
C LYS A 148 11.25 -9.81 -2.35
N TRP A 149 10.33 -9.64 -1.40
CA TRP A 149 8.96 -10.11 -1.50
C TRP A 149 8.01 -9.10 -2.16
N HIS A 150 8.46 -7.87 -2.38
CA HIS A 150 7.70 -6.86 -3.13
C HIS A 150 8.68 -5.93 -3.84
N TYR A 151 9.14 -6.36 -5.00
CA TYR A 151 10.10 -5.60 -5.81
C TYR A 151 9.38 -4.81 -6.89
N PHE A 152 9.44 -3.49 -6.82
CA PHE A 152 8.91 -2.61 -7.87
C PHE A 152 9.81 -2.60 -9.10
N PHE A 153 9.24 -2.99 -10.22
CA PHE A 153 9.88 -2.98 -11.53
C PHE A 153 9.19 -1.96 -12.43
N ASP A 154 9.53 -0.70 -12.29
CA ASP A 154 9.00 0.40 -13.10
C ASP A 154 10.09 1.26 -13.73
N THR A 155 11.20 1.45 -13.00
CA THR A 155 12.35 2.25 -13.42
C THR A 155 13.67 1.47 -13.40
N GLN A 156 13.63 0.22 -12.98
CA GLN A 156 14.80 -0.65 -12.88
C GLN A 156 15.03 -1.40 -14.18
N PHE A 157 16.29 -1.58 -14.55
CA PHE A 157 16.68 -2.32 -15.74
C PHE A 157 17.02 -3.79 -15.47
N PHE A 158 16.94 -4.23 -14.24
CA PHE A 158 17.23 -5.60 -13.85
C PHE A 158 16.39 -6.04 -12.67
N ILE A 159 16.20 -7.35 -12.54
CA ILE A 159 15.54 -7.97 -11.40
C ILE A 159 16.64 -8.62 -10.54
N PRO A 160 16.80 -8.25 -9.27
CA PRO A 160 17.75 -8.89 -8.37
C PRO A 160 17.51 -10.41 -8.25
N LYS A 161 18.56 -11.19 -8.18
CA LYS A 161 18.46 -12.67 -8.12
C LYS A 161 17.64 -13.18 -6.93
N GLU A 162 17.67 -12.48 -5.82
CA GLU A 162 16.93 -12.86 -4.61
C GLU A 162 15.45 -12.40 -4.61
N THR A 163 15.00 -11.72 -5.66
CA THR A 163 13.60 -11.28 -5.78
C THR A 163 12.66 -12.48 -5.78
N LYS A 164 11.57 -12.37 -5.07
CA LYS A 164 10.53 -13.39 -4.93
C LYS A 164 9.26 -13.03 -5.70
N ILE A 165 8.85 -11.77 -5.61
CA ILE A 165 7.70 -11.25 -6.35
C ILE A 165 8.09 -9.91 -6.98
N VAL A 166 7.85 -9.79 -8.29
CA VAL A 166 8.03 -8.57 -9.06
C VAL A 166 6.69 -7.90 -9.26
N HIS A 167 6.57 -6.64 -8.88
CA HIS A 167 5.41 -5.82 -9.15
C HIS A 167 5.73 -4.87 -10.32
N THR A 168 5.28 -5.21 -11.52
CA THR A 168 5.57 -4.45 -12.74
C THR A 168 4.52 -3.37 -13.00
N ILE A 169 4.67 -2.23 -12.34
CA ILE A 169 3.73 -1.10 -12.41
C ILE A 169 3.51 -0.61 -13.84
N ASN A 170 4.56 -0.64 -14.66
CA ASN A 170 4.51 -0.25 -16.08
C ASN A 170 4.00 -1.35 -17.01
N LYS A 171 3.60 -2.51 -16.46
CA LYS A 171 3.10 -3.67 -17.23
C LYS A 171 4.14 -4.23 -18.21
N ASP A 172 5.42 -4.11 -17.91
CA ASP A 172 6.51 -4.70 -18.70
C ASP A 172 6.66 -6.20 -18.40
N PHE A 173 5.68 -6.96 -18.85
CA PHE A 173 5.63 -8.41 -18.65
C PHE A 173 6.74 -9.14 -19.40
N ASP A 174 7.14 -8.66 -20.57
CA ASP A 174 8.17 -9.30 -21.39
C ASP A 174 9.51 -9.39 -20.67
N MET A 175 9.90 -8.34 -19.93
CA MET A 175 11.13 -8.35 -19.14
C MET A 175 11.06 -9.38 -18.01
N VAL A 176 9.92 -9.51 -17.36
CA VAL A 176 9.72 -10.49 -16.28
C VAL A 176 9.75 -11.91 -16.84
N TRP A 177 9.09 -12.16 -17.97
CA TRP A 177 9.12 -13.46 -18.64
C TRP A 177 10.52 -13.88 -19.06
N ARG A 178 11.30 -12.99 -19.70
CA ARG A 178 12.71 -13.25 -20.03
C ARG A 178 13.56 -13.57 -18.80
N TYR A 179 13.26 -12.91 -17.67
CA TYR A 179 13.92 -13.23 -16.41
C TYR A 179 13.57 -14.65 -15.95
N CYS A 180 12.28 -15.01 -15.95
CA CYS A 180 11.84 -16.36 -15.57
C CYS A 180 12.47 -17.45 -16.47
N GLU A 181 12.44 -17.27 -17.79
CA GLU A 181 13.07 -18.19 -18.75
C GLU A 181 14.56 -18.38 -18.46
N LYS A 182 15.29 -17.29 -18.28
CA LYS A 182 16.73 -17.29 -18.00
C LYS A 182 17.09 -18.05 -16.71
N HIS A 183 16.21 -18.04 -15.72
CA HIS A 183 16.44 -18.62 -14.40
C HIS A 183 15.67 -19.93 -14.16
N ASN A 184 14.96 -20.47 -15.16
CA ASN A 184 14.14 -21.69 -15.09
C ASN A 184 13.11 -21.63 -13.94
N LEU A 185 12.41 -20.51 -13.84
CA LEU A 185 11.38 -20.24 -12.81
C LEU A 185 9.98 -20.49 -13.36
#